data_412ba35b796f84eb6884d2d209d8c080
#
_entry.id   412ba35b796f84eb6884d2d209d8c080
#
_cell.length_a   1.000
_cell.length_b   1.000
_cell.length_c   1.000
_cell.angle_alpha   90.00
_cell.angle_beta   90.00
_cell.angle_gamma   90.00
#
_symmetry.space_group_name_H-M   'P 1'
#
loop_
_entity.id
_entity.type
_entity.pdbx_description
1 polymer ?
#
loop_
_entity_poly.entity_id
_entity_poly.type
_entity_poly.pdbx_seq_one_letter_code
_entity_poly.pdbx_strand_id
1 'polypeptide(L)'
;GGEVFYYYTEPGSNELYYYTSLLNKYDISESEFMDSAYELYKQFQKLRNIFKEEGHEPLTSCEFDFTKEGELKVSFDYIDWINTEFDQLGRQNYYMYKKFGVIPEMKYEMEEIKEIEQYIKEQDEAEI
;
A
#
# COMPACT_ATOMS: atom_id res chain seq x y z
N GLY A 1 4.48 -0.79 -14.83
CA GLY A 1 5.13 -0.97 -13.56
C GLY A 1 4.18 -0.92 -12.40
N GLY A 2 4.68 -1.26 -11.27
CA GLY A 2 3.94 -1.23 -10.02
C GLY A 2 4.88 -1.16 -8.84
N GLU A 3 4.32 -1.13 -7.68
CA GLU A 3 5.08 -0.94 -6.45
C GLU A 3 4.48 -1.75 -5.33
N VAL A 4 5.33 -2.31 -4.50
CA VAL A 4 4.93 -3.05 -3.29
C VAL A 4 5.73 -2.51 -2.12
N PHE A 5 5.04 -2.18 -1.05
CA PHE A 5 5.66 -1.79 0.21
C PHE A 5 4.83 -2.34 1.36
N TYR A 6 5.44 -2.46 2.54
CA TYR A 6 4.72 -2.92 3.71
C TYR A 6 5.30 -2.32 4.98
N TYR A 7 4.50 -2.40 6.03
CA TYR A 7 4.86 -2.00 7.38
C TYR A 7 4.67 -3.20 8.30
N TYR A 8 5.45 -3.27 9.35
CA TYR A 8 5.36 -4.36 10.30
C TYR A 8 5.59 -3.87 11.72
N THR A 9 5.13 -4.67 12.69
CA THR A 9 5.45 -4.49 14.11
C THR A 9 6.19 -5.72 14.62
N GLU A 10 6.94 -5.55 15.70
CA GLU A 10 7.64 -6.66 16.33
C GLU A 10 6.83 -7.18 17.52
N PRO A 11 7.01 -8.46 17.93
CA PRO A 11 6.34 -9.00 19.11
C PRO A 11 6.59 -8.13 20.34
N GLY A 12 5.51 -7.80 21.06
CA GLY A 12 5.57 -7.00 22.27
C GLY A 12 5.73 -5.51 22.06
N SER A 13 5.66 -5.04 20.81
CA SER A 13 5.76 -3.62 20.47
C SER A 13 4.61 -3.20 19.58
N ASN A 14 4.18 -1.94 19.71
CA ASN A 14 3.22 -1.31 18.82
C ASN A 14 3.91 -0.33 17.86
N GLU A 15 5.23 -0.27 17.89
CA GLU A 15 5.99 0.61 17.01
C GLU A 15 5.92 0.08 15.58
N LEU A 16 5.60 0.99 14.65
CA LEU A 16 5.42 0.65 13.24
C LEU A 16 6.73 0.90 12.48
N TYR A 17 7.19 -0.13 11.78
CA TYR A 17 8.42 -0.06 10.98
C TYR A 17 8.10 -0.20 9.50
N TYR A 18 8.80 0.58 8.69
CA TYR A 18 8.75 0.45 7.23
C TYR A 18 9.65 -0.71 6.80
N TYR A 19 9.28 -1.41 5.73
CA TYR A 19 9.94 -2.65 5.32
C TYR A 19 11.45 -2.51 5.06
N THR A 20 11.92 -1.35 4.61
CA THR A 20 13.36 -1.13 4.37
C THR A 20 14.19 -1.19 5.65
N SER A 21 13.58 -1.02 6.83
CA SER A 21 14.30 -1.13 8.10
C SER A 21 14.78 -2.53 8.39
N LEU A 22 14.24 -3.55 7.71
CA LEU A 22 14.69 -4.94 7.87
C LEU A 22 16.18 -5.08 7.59
N LEU A 23 16.72 -4.31 6.63
CA LEU A 23 18.14 -4.34 6.31
C LEU A 23 19.03 -3.86 7.45
N ASN A 24 18.52 -2.93 8.27
CA ASN A 24 19.29 -2.33 9.37
C ASN A 24 19.09 -3.06 10.69
N LYS A 25 17.94 -3.73 10.86
CA LYS A 25 17.59 -4.37 12.14
C LYS A 25 17.98 -5.84 12.21
N TYR A 26 18.10 -6.50 11.08
CA TYR A 26 18.36 -7.93 11.00
C TYR A 26 19.54 -8.19 10.08
N ASP A 27 20.20 -9.32 10.27
CA ASP A 27 21.33 -9.74 9.45
C ASP A 27 20.82 -10.40 8.16
N ILE A 28 20.31 -9.56 7.29
CA ILE A 28 19.78 -9.98 5.99
C ILE A 28 20.63 -9.30 4.92
N SER A 29 21.12 -10.07 3.94
CA SER A 29 21.88 -9.48 2.84
C SER A 29 20.97 -8.64 1.95
N GLU A 30 21.53 -7.61 1.35
CA GLU A 30 20.80 -6.76 0.41
C GLU A 30 20.23 -7.57 -0.75
N SER A 31 21.00 -8.56 -1.25
CA SER A 31 20.56 -9.44 -2.33
C SER A 31 19.33 -10.27 -1.93
N GLU A 32 19.34 -10.87 -0.74
CA GLU A 32 18.19 -11.62 -0.23
C GLU A 32 16.97 -10.75 -0.07
N PHE A 33 17.17 -9.53 0.45
CA PHE A 33 16.08 -8.57 0.62
C PHE A 33 15.46 -8.20 -0.72
N MET A 34 16.29 -7.88 -1.72
CA MET A 34 15.81 -7.48 -3.05
C MET A 34 15.10 -8.64 -3.75
N ASP A 35 15.63 -9.85 -3.63
CA ASP A 35 14.99 -11.04 -4.22
C ASP A 35 13.61 -11.28 -3.64
N SER A 36 13.47 -11.15 -2.32
CA SER A 36 12.19 -11.32 -1.63
C SER A 36 11.18 -10.25 -2.02
N ALA A 37 11.63 -9.01 -2.13
CA ALA A 37 10.78 -7.89 -2.56
C ALA A 37 10.30 -8.09 -3.99
N TYR A 38 11.17 -8.54 -4.88
CA TYR A 38 10.83 -8.82 -6.27
C TYR A 38 9.84 -9.99 -6.37
N GLU A 39 10.04 -11.03 -5.57
CA GLU A 39 9.12 -12.18 -5.55
C GLU A 39 7.72 -11.74 -5.10
N LEU A 40 7.63 -10.90 -4.07
CA LEU A 40 6.37 -10.36 -3.59
C LEU A 40 5.68 -9.54 -4.70
N TYR A 41 6.43 -8.69 -5.39
CA TYR A 41 5.93 -7.93 -6.53
C TYR A 41 5.34 -8.83 -7.61
N LYS A 42 6.04 -9.92 -7.95
CA LYS A 42 5.57 -10.87 -8.96
C LYS A 42 4.26 -11.54 -8.54
N GLN A 43 4.09 -11.85 -7.25
CA GLN A 43 2.85 -12.45 -6.77
C GLN A 43 1.67 -11.50 -6.92
N PHE A 44 1.86 -10.22 -6.65
CA PHE A 44 0.81 -9.22 -6.87
C PHE A 44 0.46 -9.05 -8.33
N GLN A 45 1.45 -9.06 -9.22
CA GLN A 45 1.20 -9.02 -10.67
C GLN A 45 0.40 -10.24 -11.13
N LYS A 46 0.74 -11.41 -10.60
CA LYS A 46 0.03 -12.65 -10.91
C LYS A 46 -1.44 -12.56 -10.49
N LEU A 47 -1.69 -12.03 -9.29
CA LEU A 47 -3.05 -11.82 -8.79
C LEU A 47 -3.85 -10.89 -9.72
N ARG A 48 -3.24 -9.79 -10.14
CA ARG A 48 -3.87 -8.84 -11.07
C ARG A 48 -4.21 -9.51 -12.40
N ASN A 49 -3.30 -10.33 -12.92
CA ASN A 49 -3.50 -11.04 -14.17
C ASN A 49 -4.63 -12.07 -14.07
N ILE A 50 -4.75 -12.76 -12.93
CA ILE A 50 -5.84 -13.70 -12.68
C ILE A 50 -7.18 -12.98 -12.74
N PHE A 51 -7.31 -11.83 -12.11
CA PHE A 51 -8.54 -11.03 -12.15
C PHE A 51 -8.89 -10.66 -13.59
N LYS A 52 -7.89 -10.24 -14.38
CA LYS A 52 -8.08 -9.87 -15.77
C LYS A 52 -8.53 -11.07 -16.63
N GLU A 53 -7.91 -12.23 -16.43
CA GLU A 53 -8.23 -13.46 -17.18
C GLU A 53 -9.65 -13.95 -16.89
N GLU A 54 -10.12 -13.76 -15.65
CA GLU A 54 -11.49 -14.14 -15.25
C GLU A 54 -12.55 -13.13 -15.67
N GLY A 55 -12.18 -12.12 -16.46
CA GLY A 55 -13.11 -11.11 -16.97
C GLY A 55 -13.46 -10.02 -15.97
N HIS A 56 -12.74 -9.95 -14.84
CA HIS A 56 -12.92 -8.88 -13.87
C HIS A 56 -12.08 -7.67 -14.25
N GLU A 57 -12.50 -6.50 -13.77
CA GLU A 57 -11.70 -5.29 -13.90
C GLU A 57 -10.36 -5.49 -13.20
N PRO A 58 -9.21 -5.16 -13.84
CA PRO A 58 -7.92 -5.29 -13.18
C PRO A 58 -7.83 -4.36 -11.97
N LEU A 59 -7.46 -4.90 -10.83
CA LEU A 59 -7.28 -4.09 -9.63
C LEU A 59 -6.06 -3.16 -9.81
N THR A 60 -6.13 -1.97 -9.23
CA THR A 60 -5.05 -0.99 -9.28
C THR A 60 -4.22 -1.02 -8.00
N SER A 61 -4.83 -1.37 -6.88
CA SER A 61 -4.11 -1.60 -5.64
C SER A 61 -4.79 -2.68 -4.80
N CYS A 62 -4.02 -3.25 -3.90
CA CYS A 62 -4.45 -4.34 -3.06
C CYS A 62 -3.73 -4.21 -1.72
N GLU A 63 -4.46 -4.35 -0.62
CA GLU A 63 -3.91 -4.28 0.72
C GLU A 63 -4.14 -5.59 1.45
N PHE A 64 -3.05 -6.15 2.00
CA PHE A 64 -3.10 -7.31 2.87
C PHE A 64 -2.77 -6.86 4.28
N ASP A 65 -3.67 -7.13 5.22
CA ASP A 65 -3.50 -6.82 6.62
C ASP A 65 -3.48 -8.13 7.41
N PHE A 66 -2.30 -8.51 7.89
CA PHE A 66 -2.10 -9.77 8.58
C PHE A 66 -1.76 -9.52 10.05
N THR A 67 -2.53 -10.10 10.96
CA THR A 67 -2.35 -9.91 12.39
C THR A 67 -1.57 -11.06 13.01
N LYS A 68 -1.03 -10.82 14.22
CA LYS A 68 -0.32 -11.84 15.00
C LYS A 68 -1.22 -13.01 15.39
N GLU A 69 -2.53 -12.81 15.43
CA GLU A 69 -3.52 -13.85 15.71
C GLU A 69 -3.81 -14.72 14.49
N GLY A 70 -3.18 -14.44 13.36
CA GLY A 70 -3.37 -15.19 12.14
C GLY A 70 -4.55 -14.76 11.29
N GLU A 71 -5.15 -13.62 11.59
CA GLU A 71 -6.23 -13.06 10.78
C GLU A 71 -5.67 -12.32 9.59
N LEU A 72 -6.25 -12.56 8.42
CA LEU A 72 -5.88 -11.86 7.19
C LEU A 72 -7.10 -11.13 6.64
N LYS A 73 -6.93 -9.82 6.41
CA LYS A 73 -7.92 -9.01 5.71
C LYS A 73 -7.32 -8.60 4.38
N VAL A 74 -8.10 -8.67 3.33
CA VAL A 74 -7.68 -8.30 1.98
C VAL A 74 -8.65 -7.27 1.45
N SER A 75 -8.11 -6.16 0.96
CA SER A 75 -8.90 -5.09 0.36
C SER A 75 -8.39 -4.81 -1.05
N PHE A 76 -9.31 -4.57 -1.98
CA PHE A 76 -8.99 -4.28 -3.38
C PHE A 76 -9.44 -2.87 -3.73
N ASP A 77 -8.70 -2.22 -4.63
CA ASP A 77 -9.03 -0.90 -5.12
C ASP A 77 -8.91 -0.87 -6.66
N TYR A 78 -9.79 -0.13 -7.29
CA TYR A 78 -9.87 -0.02 -8.74
C TYR A 78 -9.73 1.42 -9.23
N ILE A 79 -9.32 2.33 -8.36
CA ILE A 79 -9.13 3.74 -8.72
C ILE A 79 -7.97 3.86 -9.71
N ASP A 80 -8.19 4.59 -10.79
CA ASP A 80 -7.16 4.82 -11.81
C ASP A 80 -6.17 5.89 -11.37
N TRP A 81 -5.30 5.50 -10.43
CA TRP A 81 -4.31 6.40 -9.84
C TRP A 81 -3.31 6.95 -10.85
N ILE A 82 -3.01 6.20 -11.90
CA ILE A 82 -2.04 6.60 -12.93
C ILE A 82 -2.49 7.87 -13.63
N ASN A 83 -3.78 8.04 -13.85
CA ASN A 83 -4.35 9.21 -14.52
C ASN A 83 -4.72 10.33 -13.55
N THR A 84 -4.34 10.22 -12.27
CA THR A 84 -4.46 11.31 -11.31
C THR A 84 -3.15 12.08 -11.22
N GLU A 85 -3.20 13.28 -10.64
CA GLU A 85 -2.00 14.07 -10.35
C GLU A 85 -1.28 13.60 -9.08
N PHE A 86 -1.88 12.65 -8.34
CA PHE A 86 -1.32 12.16 -7.07
C PHE A 86 -0.23 11.15 -7.33
N ASP A 87 0.97 11.46 -6.84
CA ASP A 87 2.12 10.58 -6.99
C ASP A 87 2.14 9.49 -5.92
N GLN A 88 3.15 8.62 -6.02
CA GLN A 88 3.34 7.52 -5.11
C GLN A 88 3.48 7.96 -3.65
N LEU A 89 4.27 9.01 -3.42
CA LEU A 89 4.50 9.51 -2.06
C LEU A 89 3.23 10.07 -1.45
N GLY A 90 2.44 10.79 -2.24
CA GLY A 90 1.15 11.32 -1.79
C GLY A 90 0.19 10.21 -1.40
N ARG A 91 0.10 9.16 -2.22
CA ARG A 91 -0.76 8.01 -1.94
C ARG A 91 -0.30 7.25 -0.70
N GLN A 92 1.02 7.11 -0.51
CA GLN A 92 1.58 6.46 0.67
C GLN A 92 1.28 7.27 1.95
N ASN A 93 1.44 8.59 1.89
CA ASN A 93 1.09 9.48 3.01
C ASN A 93 -0.39 9.36 3.37
N TYR A 94 -1.26 9.32 2.36
CA TYR A 94 -2.68 9.11 2.57
C TYR A 94 -2.96 7.78 3.26
N TYR A 95 -2.35 6.71 2.80
CA TYR A 95 -2.50 5.38 3.39
C TYR A 95 -2.10 5.38 4.87
N MET A 96 -0.94 5.94 5.18
CA MET A 96 -0.43 6.02 6.56
C MET A 96 -1.36 6.82 7.46
N TYR A 97 -1.90 7.91 6.94
CA TYR A 97 -2.82 8.75 7.69
C TYR A 97 -4.14 8.02 7.99
N LYS A 98 -4.73 7.41 6.99
CA LYS A 98 -6.03 6.71 7.14
C LYS A 98 -5.91 5.44 7.95
N LYS A 99 -4.84 4.67 7.74
CA LYS A 99 -4.67 3.37 8.39
C LYS A 99 -4.14 3.50 9.82
N PHE A 100 -3.16 4.36 10.04
CA PHE A 100 -2.42 4.42 11.30
C PHE A 100 -2.50 5.76 12.01
N GLY A 101 -3.18 6.74 11.46
CA GLY A 101 -3.29 8.06 12.06
C GLY A 101 -2.00 8.88 12.03
N VAL A 102 -1.07 8.52 11.14
CA VAL A 102 0.21 9.23 11.02
C VAL A 102 -0.01 10.56 10.30
N ILE A 103 0.33 11.66 10.98
CA ILE A 103 0.21 13.00 10.42
C ILE A 103 1.55 13.37 9.80
N PRO A 104 1.59 13.74 8.50
CA PRO A 104 2.84 14.13 7.86
C PRO A 104 3.39 15.43 8.45
N GLU A 105 4.71 15.61 8.37
CA GLU A 105 5.38 16.77 8.95
C GLU A 105 5.09 18.07 8.19
N MET A 106 4.93 17.98 6.87
CA MET A 106 4.77 19.17 6.03
C MET A 106 3.30 19.47 5.78
N LYS A 107 2.96 20.76 5.87
CA LYS A 107 1.58 21.22 5.68
C LYS A 107 1.04 20.86 4.29
N TYR A 108 1.86 20.97 3.25
CA TYR A 108 1.41 20.67 1.88
C TYR A 108 1.08 19.19 1.71
N GLU A 109 1.75 18.32 2.45
CA GLU A 109 1.47 16.87 2.43
C GLU A 109 0.09 16.58 3.02
N MET A 110 -0.27 17.28 4.09
CA MET A 110 -1.60 17.15 4.69
C MET A 110 -2.69 17.68 3.77
N GLU A 111 -2.41 18.78 3.07
CA GLU A 111 -3.33 19.34 2.08
C GLU A 111 -3.57 18.35 0.95
N GLU A 112 -2.53 17.67 0.48
CA GLU A 112 -2.65 16.63 -0.55
C GLU A 112 -3.48 15.45 -0.06
N ILE A 113 -3.31 15.04 1.20
CA ILE A 113 -4.13 13.98 1.79
C ILE A 113 -5.61 14.35 1.71
N LYS A 114 -5.95 15.59 2.02
CA LYS A 114 -7.34 16.07 1.94
C LYS A 114 -7.86 16.07 0.51
N GLU A 115 -7.02 16.42 -0.45
CA GLU A 115 -7.37 16.37 -1.87
C GLU A 115 -7.64 14.93 -2.32
N ILE A 116 -6.83 13.98 -1.85
CA ILE A 116 -7.02 12.55 -2.14
C ILE A 116 -8.33 12.06 -1.53
N GLU A 117 -8.63 12.43 -0.29
CA GLU A 117 -9.90 12.08 0.36
C GLU A 117 -11.09 12.57 -0.44
N GLN A 118 -11.02 13.81 -0.90
CA GLN A 118 -12.10 14.40 -1.71
C GLN A 118 -12.25 13.67 -3.04
N TYR A 119 -11.12 13.34 -3.68
CA TYR A 119 -11.14 12.61 -4.95
C TYR A 119 -11.79 11.24 -4.79
N ILE A 120 -11.44 10.49 -3.76
CA ILE A 120 -12.02 9.17 -3.48
C ILE A 120 -13.52 9.28 -3.23
N LYS A 121 -13.94 10.28 -2.47
CA LYS A 121 -15.34 10.53 -2.17
C LYS A 121 -16.13 10.80 -3.45
N GLU A 122 -15.58 11.59 -4.37
CA GLU A 122 -16.20 11.90 -5.65
C GLU A 122 -16.33 10.65 -6.53
N GLN A 123 -15.32 9.76 -6.50
CA GLN A 123 -15.38 8.49 -7.23
C GLN A 123 -16.47 7.59 -6.68
N ASP A 124 -16.59 7.48 -5.37
CA ASP A 124 -17.63 6.66 -4.72
C ASP A 124 -19.02 7.20 -5.03
N GLU A 125 -19.21 8.51 -5.01
CA GLU A 125 -20.49 9.15 -5.36
C GLU A 125 -20.84 8.94 -6.83
N ALA A 126 -19.85 8.92 -7.71
CA ALA A 126 -20.07 8.72 -9.15
C ALA A 126 -20.52 7.29 -9.49
N GLU A 127 -20.23 6.32 -8.63
CA GLU A 127 -20.63 4.92 -8.83
C GLU A 127 -22.09 4.65 -8.41
N ILE A 128 -22.70 5.58 -7.70
CA ILE A 128 -24.12 5.51 -7.31
C ILE A 128 -25.00 6.01 -8.46
#